data_766325c1fe598a5227f0dc47626e1eab
#
_entry.id   766325c1fe598a5227f0dc47626e1eab
#
_cell.length_a   1.000
_cell.length_b   1.000
_cell.length_c   1.000
_cell.angle_alpha   90.00
_cell.angle_beta   90.00
_cell.angle_gamma   90.00
#
_symmetry.space_group_name_H-M   'P 1'
#
loop_
_entity.id
_entity.type
_entity.pdbx_description
1 polymer ?
#
loop_
_entity_poly.entity_id
_entity_poly.type
_entity_poly.pdbx_seq_one_letter_code
_entity_poly.pdbx_strand_id
1 'polypeptide(L)'
;MLIIIGNQKGGAGKSTLTLLLANFLTLVKKRKVTVIDMDYQQSLAQKYERAKLAETPEHYEIISAGLEHFPSMYAVLSQSREHIVIIDLPGKLDDDGLIPVFSSADLVLCPFSYDEFSFDSTVLFSVVLKKINPSGHLVFIPNRVKGNVRYDTAAEVEEQLSKFGKITAPISDRVDFQRTDTAQTPLSLFPVIVPVFDQIYTDHIEATGVTP
;
A
#
# COMPACT_ATOMS: atom_id res chain seq x y z
N MET A 1 5.25 -8.83 -9.74
CA MET A 1 4.20 -7.81 -9.63
C MET A 1 4.68 -6.68 -8.74
N LEU A 2 4.50 -5.43 -9.16
CA LEU A 2 4.86 -4.24 -8.40
C LEU A 2 3.61 -3.55 -7.85
N ILE A 3 3.51 -3.48 -6.52
CA ILE A 3 2.43 -2.82 -5.79
C ILE A 3 2.99 -1.57 -5.10
N ILE A 4 2.35 -0.44 -5.29
CA ILE A 4 2.72 0.80 -4.61
C ILE A 4 1.65 1.13 -3.58
N ILE A 5 2.05 1.53 -2.37
CA ILE A 5 1.15 2.16 -1.40
C ILE A 5 1.48 3.64 -1.35
N GLY A 6 0.62 4.46 -1.94
CA GLY A 6 0.89 5.87 -2.18
C GLY A 6 -0.33 6.76 -2.00
N ASN A 7 -0.11 7.93 -1.43
CA ASN A 7 -0.99 9.09 -1.43
C ASN A 7 -0.14 10.30 -1.03
N GLN A 8 -0.44 11.46 -1.58
CA GLN A 8 0.24 12.72 -1.25
C GLN A 8 -0.05 13.19 0.19
N LYS A 9 -1.12 12.68 0.80
CA LYS A 9 -1.48 13.01 2.18
C LYS A 9 -0.56 12.32 3.19
N GLY A 10 0.12 13.11 4.01
CA GLY A 10 0.81 12.61 5.20
C GLY A 10 -0.19 12.02 6.22
N GLY A 11 0.20 10.95 6.90
CA GLY A 11 -0.66 10.32 7.92
C GLY A 11 -1.84 9.48 7.39
N ALA A 12 -1.95 9.25 6.08
CA ALA A 12 -2.99 8.41 5.48
C ALA A 12 -2.90 6.93 5.87
N GLY A 13 -1.81 6.51 6.54
CA GLY A 13 -1.60 5.13 6.99
C GLY A 13 -0.86 4.24 6.00
N LYS A 14 -0.12 4.81 5.05
CA LYS A 14 0.65 4.09 4.03
C LYS A 14 1.51 2.97 4.62
N SER A 15 2.47 3.31 5.47
CA SER A 15 3.42 2.33 6.04
C SER A 15 2.74 1.27 6.90
N THR A 16 1.66 1.61 7.60
CA THR A 16 0.86 0.62 8.34
C THR A 16 0.18 -0.37 7.39
N LEU A 17 -0.44 0.13 6.31
CA LEU A 17 -1.07 -0.73 5.30
C LEU A 17 -0.03 -1.56 4.54
N THR A 18 1.17 -1.03 4.32
CA THR A 18 2.30 -1.76 3.73
C THR A 18 2.64 -3.00 4.56
N LEU A 19 2.81 -2.86 5.89
CA LEU A 19 3.06 -4.00 6.79
C LEU A 19 1.89 -4.98 6.81
N LEU A 20 0.67 -4.49 6.94
CA LEU A 20 -0.53 -5.34 6.98
C LEU A 20 -0.70 -6.15 5.71
N LEU A 21 -0.49 -5.53 4.54
CA LEU A 21 -0.58 -6.20 3.25
C LEU A 21 0.55 -7.23 3.08
N ALA A 22 1.79 -6.87 3.44
CA ALA A 22 2.92 -7.79 3.39
C ALA A 22 2.70 -9.01 4.28
N ASN A 23 2.25 -8.82 5.53
CA ASN A 23 1.88 -9.91 6.43
C ASN A 23 0.76 -10.77 5.85
N PHE A 24 -0.30 -10.15 5.32
CA PHE A 24 -1.42 -10.87 4.71
C PHE A 24 -0.96 -11.71 3.51
N LEU A 25 -0.22 -11.13 2.58
CA LEU A 25 0.26 -11.84 1.39
C LEU A 25 1.19 -13.01 1.75
N THR A 26 2.06 -12.81 2.73
CA THR A 26 3.03 -13.82 3.12
C THR A 26 2.42 -14.89 4.03
N LEU A 27 1.70 -14.49 5.08
CA LEU A 27 1.22 -15.43 6.10
C LEU A 27 -0.08 -16.11 5.71
N VAL A 28 -0.98 -15.41 5.00
CA VAL A 28 -2.29 -15.94 4.61
C VAL A 28 -2.25 -16.52 3.19
N LYS A 29 -1.74 -15.74 2.22
CA LYS A 29 -1.74 -16.13 0.80
C LYS A 29 -0.47 -16.91 0.38
N LYS A 30 0.52 -17.06 1.27
CA LYS A 30 1.77 -17.80 1.03
C LYS A 30 2.56 -17.30 -0.19
N ARG A 31 2.46 -16.01 -0.47
CA ARG A 31 3.19 -15.38 -1.57
C ARG A 31 4.58 -14.92 -1.12
N LYS A 32 5.53 -14.93 -2.05
CA LYS A 32 6.85 -14.35 -1.82
C LYS A 32 6.76 -12.83 -1.96
N VAL A 33 7.17 -12.10 -0.91
CA VAL A 33 7.06 -10.65 -0.82
C VAL A 33 8.41 -10.04 -0.47
N THR A 34 8.73 -8.90 -1.08
CA THR A 34 9.77 -7.97 -0.62
C THR A 34 9.14 -6.58 -0.49
N VAL A 35 9.41 -5.90 0.59
CA VAL A 35 9.00 -4.50 0.81
C VAL A 35 10.20 -3.60 0.56
N ILE A 36 10.00 -2.52 -0.21
CA ILE A 36 10.99 -1.46 -0.39
C ILE A 36 10.47 -0.21 0.33
N ASP A 37 11.19 0.19 1.37
CA ASP A 37 10.92 1.42 2.11
C ASP A 37 11.66 2.58 1.45
N MET A 38 10.91 3.40 0.71
CA MET A 38 11.43 4.60 0.03
C MET A 38 11.08 5.89 0.78
N ASP A 39 10.46 5.79 1.98
CA ASP A 39 10.24 6.96 2.82
C ASP A 39 11.57 7.44 3.42
N TYR A 40 11.80 8.75 3.38
CA TYR A 40 13.01 9.35 3.98
C TYR A 40 13.17 9.07 5.48
N GLN A 41 12.07 8.79 6.17
CA GLN A 41 12.08 8.40 7.59
C GLN A 41 12.53 6.96 7.80
N GLN A 42 12.48 6.11 6.76
CA GLN A 42 12.84 4.69 6.80
C GLN A 42 12.23 3.93 7.99
N SER A 43 11.00 4.28 8.32
CA SER A 43 10.34 3.76 9.53
C SER A 43 10.08 2.27 9.49
N LEU A 44 9.83 1.70 8.31
CA LEU A 44 9.63 0.27 8.12
C LEU A 44 10.95 -0.49 8.22
N ALA A 45 12.01 0.00 7.57
CA ALA A 45 13.33 -0.59 7.63
C ALA A 45 13.89 -0.59 9.07
N GLN A 46 13.74 0.51 9.80
CA GLN A 46 14.14 0.57 11.21
C GLN A 46 13.35 -0.42 12.09
N LYS A 47 12.05 -0.58 11.84
CA LYS A 47 11.20 -1.52 12.56
C LYS A 47 11.63 -2.96 12.29
N TYR A 48 11.98 -3.25 11.04
CA TYR A 48 12.47 -4.56 10.59
C TYR A 48 13.81 -4.91 11.26
N GLU A 49 14.78 -3.99 11.28
CA GLU A 49 16.07 -4.21 11.94
C GLU A 49 15.92 -4.43 13.46
N ARG A 50 14.99 -3.73 14.10
CA ARG A 50 14.68 -3.99 15.53
C ARG A 50 14.09 -5.38 15.74
N ALA A 51 13.23 -5.85 14.84
CA ALA A 51 12.66 -7.19 14.93
C ALA A 51 13.72 -8.27 14.75
N LYS A 52 14.70 -8.08 13.85
CA LYS A 52 15.87 -8.96 13.70
C LYS A 52 16.69 -9.05 14.97
N LEU A 53 17.00 -7.92 15.59
CA LEU A 53 17.75 -7.88 16.84
C LEU A 53 17.02 -8.58 18.01
N ALA A 54 15.69 -8.64 17.95
CA ALA A 54 14.85 -9.36 18.90
C ALA A 54 14.61 -10.84 18.53
N GLU A 55 15.36 -11.37 17.52
CA GLU A 55 15.22 -12.74 17.00
C GLU A 55 13.78 -13.09 16.58
N THR A 56 13.01 -12.08 16.14
CA THR A 56 11.64 -12.29 15.65
C THR A 56 11.66 -12.98 14.29
N PRO A 57 10.81 -13.97 14.02
CA PRO A 57 10.77 -14.65 12.73
C PRO A 57 10.56 -13.69 11.56
N GLU A 58 11.42 -13.78 10.54
CA GLU A 58 11.31 -12.99 9.32
C GLU A 58 10.47 -13.77 8.30
N HIS A 59 9.38 -13.17 7.83
CA HIS A 59 8.50 -13.77 6.83
C HIS A 59 8.71 -13.20 5.43
N TYR A 60 9.27 -12.00 5.34
CA TYR A 60 9.64 -11.28 4.12
C TYR A 60 10.75 -10.28 4.44
N GLU A 61 11.41 -9.79 3.41
CA GLU A 61 12.49 -8.82 3.53
C GLU A 61 11.97 -7.39 3.40
N ILE A 62 12.52 -6.46 4.18
CA ILE A 62 12.32 -5.02 4.01
C ILE A 62 13.67 -4.39 3.69
N ILE A 63 13.74 -3.73 2.54
CA ILE A 63 14.94 -3.06 2.04
C ILE A 63 14.68 -1.56 2.03
N SER A 64 15.59 -0.77 2.63
CA SER A 64 15.57 0.69 2.47
C SER A 64 16.32 1.08 1.20
N ALA A 65 15.72 1.94 0.38
CA ALA A 65 16.34 2.44 -0.84
C ALA A 65 15.87 3.85 -1.19
N GLY A 66 16.80 4.67 -1.71
CA GLY A 66 16.44 5.94 -2.34
C GLY A 66 15.84 5.74 -3.72
N LEU A 67 15.12 6.76 -4.20
CA LEU A 67 14.46 6.74 -5.51
C LEU A 67 15.44 6.51 -6.66
N GLU A 68 16.67 6.99 -6.54
CA GLU A 68 17.74 6.85 -7.53
C GLU A 68 18.15 5.38 -7.78
N HIS A 69 17.93 4.51 -6.79
CA HIS A 69 18.25 3.09 -6.90
C HIS A 69 17.12 2.26 -7.53
N PHE A 70 15.91 2.84 -7.66
CA PHE A 70 14.74 2.09 -8.14
C PHE A 70 14.95 1.38 -9.48
N PRO A 71 15.51 2.02 -10.54
CA PRO A 71 15.64 1.36 -11.84
C PRO A 71 16.48 0.07 -11.79
N SER A 72 17.59 0.10 -11.04
CA SER A 72 18.48 -1.07 -10.89
C SER A 72 17.86 -2.17 -10.04
N MET A 73 17.19 -1.81 -8.96
CA MET A 73 16.48 -2.76 -8.09
C MET A 73 15.31 -3.41 -8.84
N TYR A 74 14.51 -2.63 -9.53
CA TYR A 74 13.35 -3.12 -10.27
C TYR A 74 13.76 -4.08 -11.40
N ALA A 75 14.87 -3.80 -12.10
CA ALA A 75 15.39 -4.70 -13.13
C ALA A 75 15.70 -6.10 -12.60
N VAL A 76 16.12 -6.22 -11.32
CA VAL A 76 16.37 -7.51 -10.67
C VAL A 76 15.08 -8.15 -10.16
N LEU A 77 14.28 -7.38 -9.44
CA LEU A 77 13.07 -7.88 -8.77
C LEU A 77 11.96 -8.28 -9.75
N SER A 78 11.88 -7.61 -10.91
CA SER A 78 10.89 -7.91 -11.95
C SER A 78 11.15 -9.19 -12.76
N GLN A 79 12.32 -9.83 -12.60
CA GLN A 79 12.63 -11.06 -13.30
C GLN A 79 11.76 -12.25 -12.88
N SER A 80 11.20 -12.22 -11.67
CA SER A 80 10.28 -13.25 -11.18
C SER A 80 8.85 -12.76 -11.17
N ARG A 81 7.98 -13.38 -11.98
CA ARG A 81 6.53 -13.05 -12.01
C ARG A 81 5.80 -13.46 -10.75
N GLU A 82 6.29 -14.42 -10.01
CA GLU A 82 5.69 -14.90 -8.76
C GLU A 82 6.01 -13.99 -7.56
N HIS A 83 7.03 -13.16 -7.71
CA HIS A 83 7.49 -12.27 -6.65
C HIS A 83 6.66 -10.99 -6.62
N ILE A 84 6.16 -10.65 -5.45
CA ILE A 84 5.44 -9.41 -5.19
C ILE A 84 6.39 -8.42 -4.53
N VAL A 85 6.54 -7.26 -5.14
CA VAL A 85 7.30 -6.14 -4.57
C VAL A 85 6.30 -5.09 -4.11
N ILE A 86 6.37 -4.69 -2.85
CA ILE A 86 5.54 -3.61 -2.30
C ILE A 86 6.46 -2.42 -2.02
N ILE A 87 6.11 -1.26 -2.55
CA ILE A 87 6.84 -0.01 -2.28
C ILE A 87 6.02 0.87 -1.33
N ASP A 88 6.64 1.25 -0.21
CA ASP A 88 6.15 2.29 0.68
C ASP A 88 6.72 3.65 0.26
N LEU A 89 5.87 4.54 -0.20
CA LEU A 89 6.28 5.84 -0.74
C LEU A 89 6.32 6.92 0.35
N PRO A 90 7.21 7.93 0.17
CA PRO A 90 7.23 9.11 1.04
C PRO A 90 5.88 9.84 1.05
N GLY A 91 5.70 10.66 2.07
CA GLY A 91 4.48 11.48 2.21
C GLY A 91 4.41 12.64 1.22
N LYS A 92 5.55 13.08 0.67
CA LYS A 92 5.62 14.09 -0.39
C LYS A 92 5.94 13.41 -1.71
N LEU A 93 5.20 13.77 -2.76
CA LEU A 93 5.29 13.16 -4.08
C LEU A 93 5.68 14.21 -5.15
N ASP A 94 6.53 15.15 -4.78
CA ASP A 94 7.03 16.25 -5.61
C ASP A 94 8.42 15.99 -6.21
N ASP A 95 8.89 14.73 -6.17
CA ASP A 95 10.19 14.31 -6.70
C ASP A 95 10.02 13.60 -8.06
N ASP A 96 10.71 14.07 -9.09
CA ASP A 96 10.68 13.46 -10.42
C ASP A 96 11.21 12.03 -10.44
N GLY A 97 12.01 11.62 -9.45
CA GLY A 97 12.44 10.25 -9.23
C GLY A 97 11.30 9.25 -9.01
N LEU A 98 10.09 9.75 -8.67
CA LEU A 98 8.88 8.94 -8.54
C LEU A 98 8.27 8.55 -9.90
N ILE A 99 8.59 9.24 -10.99
CA ILE A 99 8.01 8.96 -12.31
C ILE A 99 8.32 7.52 -12.77
N PRO A 100 9.57 7.02 -12.71
CA PRO A 100 9.87 5.63 -13.03
C PRO A 100 9.14 4.63 -12.12
N VAL A 101 8.99 4.96 -10.84
CA VAL A 101 8.29 4.11 -9.86
C VAL A 101 6.82 3.98 -10.23
N PHE A 102 6.13 5.09 -10.46
CA PHE A 102 4.72 5.08 -10.85
C PHE A 102 4.47 4.45 -12.22
N SER A 103 5.34 4.72 -13.20
CA SER A 103 5.19 4.15 -14.56
C SER A 103 5.34 2.63 -14.59
N SER A 104 6.06 2.05 -13.64
CA SER A 104 6.30 0.60 -13.52
C SER A 104 5.26 -0.13 -12.65
N ALA A 105 4.35 0.59 -11.99
CA ALA A 105 3.40 0.00 -11.06
C ALA A 105 2.31 -0.81 -11.78
N ASP A 106 2.11 -2.06 -11.35
CA ASP A 106 0.97 -2.87 -11.76
C ASP A 106 -0.29 -2.47 -11.00
N LEU A 107 -0.12 -2.15 -9.71
CA LEU A 107 -1.20 -1.79 -8.80
C LEU A 107 -0.77 -0.67 -7.86
N VAL A 108 -1.59 0.35 -7.74
CA VAL A 108 -1.43 1.41 -6.74
C VAL A 108 -2.58 1.35 -5.75
N LEU A 109 -2.26 1.17 -4.48
CA LEU A 109 -3.21 1.24 -3.37
C LEU A 109 -3.11 2.63 -2.74
N CYS A 110 -4.22 3.36 -2.77
CA CYS A 110 -4.28 4.74 -2.31
C CYS A 110 -5.17 4.83 -1.06
N PRO A 111 -4.58 4.78 0.15
CA PRO A 111 -5.35 5.02 1.36
C PRO A 111 -5.75 6.49 1.46
N PHE A 112 -7.01 6.75 1.79
CA PHE A 112 -7.54 8.10 1.97
C PHE A 112 -8.55 8.15 3.13
N SER A 113 -8.88 9.35 3.59
CA SER A 113 -9.96 9.60 4.54
C SER A 113 -10.97 10.59 3.95
N TYR A 114 -12.20 10.59 4.46
CA TYR A 114 -13.30 11.40 3.92
C TYR A 114 -13.22 12.90 4.31
N ASP A 115 -12.10 13.37 4.87
CA ASP A 115 -11.89 14.79 5.08
C ASP A 115 -11.52 15.53 3.77
N GLU A 116 -11.92 16.79 3.66
CA GLU A 116 -11.74 17.62 2.47
C GLU A 116 -10.27 17.66 1.99
N PHE A 117 -9.32 17.88 2.89
CA PHE A 117 -7.89 17.94 2.53
C PHE A 117 -7.35 16.61 2.01
N SER A 118 -7.85 15.49 2.55
CA SER A 118 -7.49 14.17 2.07
C SER A 118 -8.07 13.92 0.68
N PHE A 119 -9.31 14.34 0.46
CA PHE A 119 -9.98 14.20 -0.83
C PHE A 119 -9.25 14.96 -1.94
N ASP A 120 -8.99 16.27 -1.76
CA ASP A 120 -8.32 17.11 -2.76
C ASP A 120 -6.94 16.56 -3.14
N SER A 121 -6.15 16.17 -2.12
CA SER A 121 -4.84 15.58 -2.37
C SER A 121 -4.92 14.21 -3.07
N THR A 122 -5.96 13.43 -2.79
CA THR A 122 -6.19 12.12 -3.44
C THR A 122 -6.62 12.29 -4.89
N VAL A 123 -7.48 13.26 -5.21
CA VAL A 123 -7.87 13.56 -6.59
C VAL A 123 -6.65 14.04 -7.39
N LEU A 124 -5.87 14.98 -6.85
CA LEU A 124 -4.66 15.47 -7.51
C LEU A 124 -3.67 14.31 -7.78
N PHE A 125 -3.42 13.48 -6.77
CA PHE A 125 -2.59 12.28 -6.92
C PHE A 125 -3.09 11.37 -8.04
N SER A 126 -4.40 11.13 -8.10
CA SER A 126 -5.02 10.25 -9.10
C SER A 126 -4.86 10.80 -10.53
N VAL A 127 -5.03 12.11 -10.71
CA VAL A 127 -4.83 12.78 -12.01
C VAL A 127 -3.38 12.64 -12.48
N VAL A 128 -2.42 12.90 -11.59
CA VAL A 128 -0.99 12.78 -11.90
C VAL A 128 -0.64 11.32 -12.22
N LEU A 129 -1.08 10.38 -11.39
CA LEU A 129 -0.82 8.96 -11.59
C LEU A 129 -1.36 8.47 -12.94
N LYS A 130 -2.60 8.82 -13.29
CA LYS A 130 -3.19 8.41 -14.57
C LYS A 130 -2.51 9.02 -15.80
N LYS A 131 -1.85 10.17 -15.66
CA LYS A 131 -0.99 10.72 -16.72
C LYS A 131 0.31 9.96 -16.89
N ILE A 132 0.91 9.50 -15.77
CA ILE A 132 2.18 8.76 -15.79
C ILE A 132 1.95 7.30 -16.18
N ASN A 133 0.93 6.66 -15.63
CA ASN A 133 0.60 5.26 -15.83
C ASN A 133 -0.90 5.06 -16.12
N PRO A 134 -1.33 5.28 -17.38
CA PRO A 134 -2.75 5.13 -17.76
C PRO A 134 -3.30 3.70 -17.60
N SER A 135 -2.43 2.69 -17.75
CA SER A 135 -2.80 1.27 -17.71
C SER A 135 -2.74 0.67 -16.30
N GLY A 136 -2.04 1.30 -15.37
CA GLY A 136 -1.91 0.82 -13.99
C GLY A 136 -3.25 0.81 -13.26
N HIS A 137 -3.46 -0.23 -12.45
CA HIS A 137 -4.65 -0.32 -11.60
C HIS A 137 -4.52 0.62 -10.41
N LEU A 138 -5.58 1.39 -10.14
CA LEU A 138 -5.67 2.24 -8.96
C LEU A 138 -6.84 1.77 -8.10
N VAL A 139 -6.55 1.50 -6.83
CA VAL A 139 -7.54 1.08 -5.83
C VAL A 139 -7.48 2.01 -4.63
N PHE A 140 -8.60 2.63 -4.32
CA PHE A 140 -8.75 3.50 -3.17
C PHE A 140 -9.19 2.70 -1.96
N ILE A 141 -8.56 2.96 -0.83
CA ILE A 141 -8.87 2.32 0.44
C ILE A 141 -9.33 3.41 1.41
N PRO A 142 -10.65 3.56 1.68
CA PRO A 142 -11.11 4.43 2.76
C PRO A 142 -10.50 3.93 4.07
N ASN A 143 -9.58 4.71 4.66
CA ASN A 143 -8.79 4.29 5.82
C ASN A 143 -9.04 5.19 7.02
N ARG A 144 -8.89 4.64 8.23
CA ARG A 144 -9.10 5.35 9.50
C ARG A 144 -10.52 5.90 9.64
N VAL A 145 -11.50 5.16 9.11
CA VAL A 145 -12.90 5.56 9.17
C VAL A 145 -13.45 5.35 10.58
N LYS A 146 -13.93 6.41 11.20
CA LYS A 146 -14.50 6.38 12.56
C LYS A 146 -15.95 5.96 12.51
N GLY A 147 -16.31 4.88 13.20
CA GLY A 147 -17.67 4.33 13.18
C GLY A 147 -18.76 5.23 13.80
N ASN A 148 -18.34 6.19 14.62
CA ASN A 148 -19.25 7.16 15.26
C ASN A 148 -19.34 8.52 14.54
N VAL A 149 -18.73 8.64 13.34
CA VAL A 149 -18.74 9.84 12.53
C VAL A 149 -19.57 9.59 11.28
N ARG A 150 -20.51 10.47 11.00
CA ARG A 150 -21.21 10.51 9.73
C ARG A 150 -20.43 11.38 8.75
N TYR A 151 -20.10 10.79 7.62
CA TYR A 151 -19.40 11.49 6.53
C TYR A 151 -20.44 11.86 5.46
N ASP A 152 -21.04 13.05 5.56
CA ASP A 152 -22.13 13.47 4.67
C ASP A 152 -21.69 13.57 3.20
N THR A 153 -20.39 13.82 2.95
CA THR A 153 -19.80 13.91 1.60
C THR A 153 -19.27 12.59 1.08
N ALA A 154 -19.39 11.47 1.82
CA ALA A 154 -18.76 10.20 1.43
C ALA A 154 -19.21 9.73 0.02
N ALA A 155 -20.50 9.81 -0.27
CA ALA A 155 -21.03 9.39 -1.57
C ALA A 155 -20.47 10.23 -2.73
N GLU A 156 -20.35 11.55 -2.55
CA GLU A 156 -19.77 12.45 -3.56
C GLU A 156 -18.28 12.18 -3.78
N VAL A 157 -17.54 11.97 -2.67
CA VAL A 157 -16.11 11.60 -2.71
C VAL A 157 -15.92 10.30 -3.48
N GLU A 158 -16.69 9.26 -3.16
CA GLU A 158 -16.60 7.96 -3.82
C GLU A 158 -16.98 8.04 -5.31
N GLU A 159 -18.02 8.80 -5.65
CA GLU A 159 -18.40 9.05 -7.06
C GLU A 159 -17.25 9.69 -7.85
N GLN A 160 -16.59 10.69 -7.29
CA GLN A 160 -15.48 11.35 -7.97
C GLN A 160 -14.26 10.43 -8.09
N LEU A 161 -13.88 9.70 -7.03
CA LEU A 161 -12.73 8.80 -7.05
C LEU A 161 -12.96 7.57 -7.94
N SER A 162 -14.20 7.10 -8.06
CA SER A 162 -14.56 5.96 -8.94
C SER A 162 -14.24 6.20 -10.41
N LYS A 163 -14.11 7.45 -10.85
CA LYS A 163 -13.67 7.83 -12.20
C LYS A 163 -12.21 7.45 -12.49
N PHE A 164 -11.39 7.27 -11.43
CA PHE A 164 -9.97 6.96 -11.55
C PHE A 164 -9.64 5.50 -11.23
N GLY A 165 -10.43 4.85 -10.37
CA GLY A 165 -10.16 3.48 -9.94
C GLY A 165 -11.26 2.88 -9.08
N LYS A 166 -11.02 1.65 -8.61
CA LYS A 166 -11.95 0.94 -7.72
C LYS A 166 -11.84 1.45 -6.29
N ILE A 167 -12.93 1.37 -5.53
CA ILE A 167 -12.96 1.71 -4.10
C ILE A 167 -13.31 0.44 -3.33
N THR A 168 -12.55 0.16 -2.26
CA THR A 168 -12.81 -0.98 -1.38
C THR A 168 -13.80 -0.64 -0.28
N ALA A 169 -14.22 -1.67 0.49
CA ALA A 169 -14.85 -1.44 1.78
C ALA A 169 -13.91 -0.63 2.72
N PRO A 170 -14.47 0.18 3.63
CA PRO A 170 -13.67 1.02 4.51
C PRO A 170 -12.96 0.22 5.60
N ILE A 171 -11.75 0.64 5.93
CA ILE A 171 -10.97 0.17 7.08
C ILE A 171 -11.26 1.10 8.27
N SER A 172 -11.90 0.56 9.30
CA SER A 172 -12.22 1.33 10.50
C SER A 172 -10.98 1.67 11.33
N ASP A 173 -10.98 2.86 11.95
CA ASP A 173 -9.89 3.29 12.84
C ASP A 173 -9.86 2.42 14.11
N ARG A 174 -8.69 1.84 14.41
CA ARG A 174 -8.45 0.96 15.55
C ARG A 174 -7.11 1.24 16.19
N VAL A 175 -7.07 1.27 17.51
CA VAL A 175 -5.81 1.44 18.27
C VAL A 175 -4.83 0.31 17.99
N ASP A 176 -5.32 -0.90 17.72
CA ASP A 176 -4.51 -2.08 17.45
C ASP A 176 -3.61 -1.96 16.22
N PHE A 177 -3.89 -1.03 15.30
CA PHE A 177 -2.98 -0.75 14.17
C PHE A 177 -1.58 -0.30 14.64
N GLN A 178 -1.47 0.32 15.82
CA GLN A 178 -0.20 0.71 16.40
C GLN A 178 0.66 -0.50 16.83
N ARG A 179 0.04 -1.66 17.03
CA ARG A 179 0.69 -2.91 17.43
C ARG A 179 1.11 -3.80 16.26
N THR A 180 0.81 -3.38 15.03
CA THR A 180 1.26 -4.10 13.83
C THR A 180 2.77 -3.98 13.70
N ASP A 181 3.43 -5.12 13.50
CA ASP A 181 4.85 -5.19 13.24
C ASP A 181 5.17 -6.04 11.99
N THR A 182 6.46 -6.27 11.73
CA THR A 182 6.95 -6.99 10.55
C THR A 182 6.71 -8.50 10.61
N ALA A 183 6.44 -9.05 11.79
CA ALA A 183 6.24 -10.49 12.00
C ALA A 183 4.78 -10.87 12.15
N GLN A 184 3.93 -9.95 12.63
CA GLN A 184 2.55 -10.28 12.96
C GLN A 184 1.58 -9.11 12.80
N THR A 185 0.35 -9.49 12.53
CA THR A 185 -0.82 -8.61 12.57
C THR A 185 -1.67 -9.02 13.78
N PRO A 186 -2.08 -8.07 14.65
CA PRO A 186 -2.99 -8.38 15.75
C PRO A 186 -4.27 -9.08 15.26
N LEU A 187 -4.66 -10.18 15.92
CA LEU A 187 -5.84 -10.97 15.52
C LEU A 187 -7.13 -10.14 15.49
N SER A 188 -7.24 -9.12 16.36
CA SER A 188 -8.37 -8.18 16.40
C SER A 188 -8.55 -7.36 15.12
N LEU A 189 -7.50 -7.25 14.28
CA LEU A 189 -7.56 -6.53 13.00
C LEU A 189 -8.04 -7.41 11.84
N PHE A 190 -7.96 -8.75 11.95
CA PHE A 190 -8.34 -9.65 10.85
C PHE A 190 -9.76 -9.41 10.33
N PRO A 191 -10.80 -9.25 11.15
CA PRO A 191 -12.15 -8.98 10.65
C PRO A 191 -12.28 -7.67 9.88
N VAL A 192 -11.33 -6.73 10.07
CA VAL A 192 -11.36 -5.41 9.44
C VAL A 192 -10.57 -5.39 8.14
N ILE A 193 -9.40 -6.05 8.12
CA ILE A 193 -8.46 -5.96 6.99
C ILE A 193 -8.63 -7.10 5.98
N VAL A 194 -8.95 -8.32 6.45
CA VAL A 194 -9.00 -9.49 5.58
C VAL A 194 -10.03 -9.33 4.46
N PRO A 195 -11.27 -8.88 4.69
CA PRO A 195 -12.23 -8.70 3.61
C PRO A 195 -11.74 -7.73 2.52
N VAL A 196 -11.04 -6.65 2.92
CA VAL A 196 -10.50 -5.65 2.00
C VAL A 196 -9.33 -6.24 1.20
N PHE A 197 -8.41 -6.90 1.87
CA PHE A 197 -7.23 -7.47 1.20
C PHE A 197 -7.55 -8.72 0.38
N ASP A 198 -8.54 -9.52 0.78
CA ASP A 198 -9.03 -10.64 -0.03
C ASP A 198 -9.64 -10.13 -1.35
N GLN A 199 -10.44 -9.08 -1.29
CA GLN A 199 -10.98 -8.45 -2.49
C GLN A 199 -9.86 -7.95 -3.42
N ILE A 200 -8.88 -7.20 -2.88
CA ILE A 200 -7.74 -6.71 -3.65
C ILE A 200 -6.94 -7.88 -4.24
N TYR A 201 -6.72 -8.93 -3.45
CA TYR A 201 -5.99 -10.12 -3.89
C TYR A 201 -6.69 -10.79 -5.07
N THR A 202 -7.97 -11.09 -4.95
CA THR A 202 -8.75 -11.76 -5.98
C THR A 202 -8.87 -10.91 -7.24
N ASP A 203 -9.12 -9.61 -7.09
CA ASP A 203 -9.35 -8.71 -8.23
C ASP A 203 -8.08 -8.37 -9.02
N HIS A 204 -6.91 -8.34 -8.36
CA HIS A 204 -5.72 -7.74 -8.97
C HIS A 204 -4.43 -8.57 -8.84
N ILE A 205 -4.33 -9.50 -7.89
CA ILE A 205 -3.06 -10.17 -7.58
C ILE A 205 -3.09 -11.65 -7.98
N GLU A 206 -4.18 -12.34 -7.73
CA GLU A 206 -4.30 -13.79 -7.94
C GLU A 206 -4.09 -14.18 -9.41
N ALA A 207 -4.69 -13.43 -10.33
CA ALA A 207 -4.61 -13.66 -11.77
C ALA A 207 -3.20 -13.48 -12.38
N THR A 208 -2.28 -12.83 -11.64
CA THR A 208 -0.88 -12.66 -12.06
C THR A 208 0.02 -13.83 -11.64
N GLY A 209 -0.47 -14.74 -10.80
CA GLY A 209 0.20 -15.98 -10.43
C GLY A 209 -0.19 -17.08 -11.41
N VAL A 210 0.82 -17.68 -12.06
CA VAL A 210 0.65 -18.88 -12.89
C VAL A 210 -0.09 -19.93 -12.06
N THR A 211 -1.20 -20.41 -12.59
CA THR A 211 -1.87 -21.63 -12.11
C THR A 211 -0.85 -22.77 -12.08
N PRO A 212 -0.85 -23.61 -11.06
CA PRO A 212 0.12 -24.70 -10.91
C PRO A 212 0.12 -25.67 -12.10
#